data_63664ceccdc43e4deec8d0ba45d1f126
#
_entry.id   63664ceccdc43e4deec8d0ba45d1f126
#
_cell.length_a   1.000
_cell.length_b   1.000
_cell.length_c   1.000
_cell.angle_alpha   90.00
_cell.angle_beta   90.00
_cell.angle_gamma   90.00
#
_symmetry.space_group_name_H-M   'P 1'
#
loop_
_entity.id
_entity.type
_entity.pdbx_description
1 polymer ?
#
loop_
_entity_poly.entity_id
_entity_poly.type
_entity_poly.pdbx_seq_one_letter_code
_entity_poly.pdbx_strand_id
1 'polypeptide(L)'
;QANNGRQTAGHQRAKAQGARDRAILDLQRTVVVAPAEGWVTNRTVHPGNDMNRGSTAVALVKKNSFYILAYLEETKLPGLKKGDRAEITPLGSNRIMHGTVDSVAAAVTNSSSSAATNGLATIDSNLEWVRLAQRVPVKILLDDKDQQHPYPAGTAATVVITGQHDRKQDEGSPFLRLLHRLREFG
;
A
#
# COMPACT_ATOMS: atom_id res chain seq x y z
N GLN A 1 -28.78 50.95 -27.73
CA GLN A 1 -28.43 51.18 -26.28
C GLN A 1 -29.11 50.19 -25.36
N ALA A 2 -30.36 49.80 -25.57
CA ALA A 2 -31.09 48.85 -24.68
C ALA A 2 -30.51 47.42 -24.65
N ASN A 3 -29.86 46.95 -25.72
CA ASN A 3 -29.28 45.62 -25.81
C ASN A 3 -27.97 45.50 -24.97
N ASN A 4 -27.18 46.57 -24.93
CA ASN A 4 -25.94 46.60 -24.12
C ASN A 4 -26.27 46.60 -22.62
N GLY A 5 -27.35 47.27 -22.19
CA GLY A 5 -27.77 47.26 -20.80
C GLY A 5 -28.24 45.87 -20.31
N ARG A 6 -28.93 45.11 -21.19
CA ARG A 6 -29.32 43.71 -20.84
C ARG A 6 -28.12 42.77 -20.74
N GLN A 7 -27.18 42.91 -21.66
CA GLN A 7 -25.93 42.08 -21.60
C GLN A 7 -25.11 42.39 -20.35
N THR A 8 -24.92 43.66 -19.99
CA THR A 8 -24.21 44.08 -18.79
C THR A 8 -24.87 43.54 -17.51
N ALA A 9 -26.20 43.62 -17.44
CA ALA A 9 -26.96 43.06 -16.32
C ALA A 9 -26.84 41.51 -16.26
N GLY A 10 -26.80 40.84 -17.40
CA GLY A 10 -26.55 39.41 -17.50
C GLY A 10 -25.19 39.01 -16.96
N HIS A 11 -24.14 39.72 -17.36
CA HIS A 11 -22.76 39.48 -16.86
C HIS A 11 -22.62 39.78 -15.36
N GLN A 12 -23.28 40.81 -14.86
CA GLN A 12 -23.29 41.13 -13.42
C GLN A 12 -23.97 40.04 -12.61
N ARG A 13 -25.10 39.51 -13.08
CA ARG A 13 -25.77 38.37 -12.42
C ARG A 13 -24.90 37.12 -12.42
N ALA A 14 -24.28 36.76 -13.53
CA ALA A 14 -23.37 35.62 -13.61
C ALA A 14 -22.17 35.77 -12.67
N LYS A 15 -21.59 36.97 -12.56
CA LYS A 15 -20.51 37.29 -11.64
C LYS A 15 -20.96 37.14 -10.18
N ALA A 16 -22.13 37.66 -9.85
CA ALA A 16 -22.69 37.56 -8.48
C ALA A 16 -23.04 36.11 -8.12
N GLN A 17 -23.57 35.34 -9.05
CA GLN A 17 -23.77 33.90 -8.87
C GLN A 17 -22.50 33.15 -8.66
N GLY A 18 -21.44 33.38 -9.44
CA GLY A 18 -20.12 32.77 -9.24
C GLY A 18 -19.49 33.11 -7.91
N ALA A 19 -19.68 34.36 -7.41
CA ALA A 19 -19.20 34.75 -6.08
C ALA A 19 -19.96 34.01 -4.96
N ARG A 20 -21.28 33.90 -5.09
CA ARG A 20 -22.12 33.15 -4.15
C ARG A 20 -21.74 31.66 -4.11
N ASP A 21 -21.59 31.05 -5.27
CA ASP A 21 -21.27 29.61 -5.36
C ASP A 21 -19.90 29.31 -4.75
N ARG A 22 -18.91 30.21 -4.94
CA ARG A 22 -17.62 30.13 -4.25
C ARG A 22 -17.77 30.21 -2.74
N ALA A 23 -18.54 31.16 -2.22
CA ALA A 23 -18.77 31.33 -0.80
C ALA A 23 -19.46 30.08 -0.18
N ILE A 24 -20.44 29.50 -0.89
CA ILE A 24 -21.10 28.25 -0.46
C ILE A 24 -20.08 27.10 -0.42
N LEU A 25 -19.25 26.96 -1.45
CA LEU A 25 -18.23 25.94 -1.51
C LEU A 25 -17.19 26.09 -0.40
N ASP A 26 -16.77 27.32 -0.11
CA ASP A 26 -15.83 27.60 0.97
C ASP A 26 -16.43 27.28 2.34
N LEU A 27 -17.72 27.59 2.53
CA LEU A 27 -18.44 27.19 3.74
C LEU A 27 -18.56 25.67 3.88
N GLN A 28 -18.86 24.94 2.81
CA GLN A 28 -18.88 23.47 2.84
C GLN A 28 -17.54 22.86 3.19
N ARG A 29 -16.45 23.48 2.75
CA ARG A 29 -15.09 23.03 3.03
C ARG A 29 -14.60 23.29 4.46
N THR A 30 -15.32 24.10 5.23
CA THR A 30 -15.00 24.28 6.66
C THR A 30 -15.28 23.05 7.50
N VAL A 31 -16.16 22.15 7.01
CA VAL A 31 -16.46 20.88 7.66
C VAL A 31 -15.69 19.78 6.94
N VAL A 32 -14.68 19.23 7.61
CA VAL A 32 -13.88 18.13 7.09
C VAL A 32 -14.45 16.81 7.60
N VAL A 33 -14.96 15.99 6.70
CA VAL A 33 -15.49 14.65 6.99
C VAL A 33 -14.51 13.57 6.57
N ALA A 34 -14.45 12.48 7.34
CA ALA A 34 -13.65 11.32 6.99
C ALA A 34 -14.17 10.70 5.68
N PRO A 35 -13.29 10.49 4.67
CA PRO A 35 -13.71 9.94 3.38
C PRO A 35 -14.04 8.44 3.43
N ALA A 36 -13.67 7.74 4.50
CA ALA A 36 -13.90 6.32 4.69
C ALA A 36 -13.89 5.96 6.18
N GLU A 37 -14.42 4.79 6.50
CA GLU A 37 -14.25 4.19 7.82
C GLU A 37 -12.78 3.83 8.07
N GLY A 38 -12.31 4.09 9.30
CA GLY A 38 -10.91 3.81 9.65
C GLY A 38 -10.53 4.31 11.02
N TRP A 39 -9.25 4.23 11.31
CA TRP A 39 -8.66 4.69 12.55
C TRP A 39 -7.89 5.99 12.32
N VAL A 40 -8.20 6.98 13.14
CA VAL A 40 -7.43 8.22 13.15
C VAL A 40 -6.14 7.99 13.93
N THR A 41 -5.03 8.31 13.30
CA THR A 41 -3.70 8.24 13.92
C THR A 41 -2.98 9.55 13.71
N ASN A 42 -1.96 9.80 14.53
CA ASN A 42 -1.13 10.99 14.44
C ASN A 42 -1.93 12.32 14.37
N ARG A 43 -2.84 12.51 15.35
CA ARG A 43 -3.58 13.76 15.47
C ARG A 43 -2.68 14.86 16.00
N THR A 44 -2.29 15.78 15.14
CA THR A 44 -1.44 16.93 15.49
C THR A 44 -2.25 18.21 15.77
N VAL A 45 -3.53 18.23 15.41
CA VAL A 45 -4.40 19.40 15.50
C VAL A 45 -5.21 19.39 16.78
N HIS A 46 -5.19 20.50 17.47
CA HIS A 46 -5.99 20.77 18.66
C HIS A 46 -6.90 21.99 18.43
N PRO A 47 -8.02 22.12 19.18
CA PRO A 47 -8.82 23.32 19.12
C PRO A 47 -7.99 24.58 19.42
N GLY A 48 -8.14 25.60 18.59
CA GLY A 48 -7.34 26.83 18.66
C GLY A 48 -6.11 26.84 17.74
N ASN A 49 -5.79 25.76 17.07
CA ASN A 49 -4.70 25.77 16.09
C ASN A 49 -5.16 26.36 14.76
N ASP A 50 -4.36 27.23 14.19
CA ASP A 50 -4.54 27.71 12.82
C ASP A 50 -4.07 26.66 11.80
N MET A 51 -4.89 26.44 10.79
CA MET A 51 -4.60 25.49 9.72
C MET A 51 -4.51 26.19 8.37
N ASN A 52 -3.40 25.99 7.70
CA ASN A 52 -3.23 26.47 6.33
C ASN A 52 -3.82 25.47 5.33
N ARG A 53 -4.24 25.99 4.17
CA ARG A 53 -4.70 25.14 3.06
C ARG A 53 -3.59 24.19 2.65
N GLY A 54 -3.89 22.89 2.60
CA GLY A 54 -2.93 21.83 2.26
C GLY A 54 -2.15 21.27 3.44
N SER A 55 -2.32 21.79 4.66
CA SER A 55 -1.72 21.19 5.85
C SER A 55 -2.40 19.87 6.22
N THR A 56 -1.60 18.90 6.65
CA THR A 56 -2.13 17.63 7.15
C THR A 56 -2.64 17.79 8.57
N ALA A 57 -3.92 17.57 8.79
CA ALA A 57 -4.55 17.66 10.11
C ALA A 57 -4.43 16.36 10.90
N VAL A 58 -4.76 15.24 10.25
CA VAL A 58 -4.76 13.90 10.83
C VAL A 58 -4.41 12.88 9.75
N ALA A 59 -3.87 11.75 10.15
CA ALA A 59 -3.72 10.60 9.28
C ALA A 59 -4.86 9.62 9.54
N LEU A 60 -5.50 9.14 8.47
CA LEU A 60 -6.57 8.15 8.54
C LEU A 60 -6.08 6.84 7.94
N VAL A 61 -6.03 5.79 8.75
CA VAL A 61 -5.79 4.42 8.29
C VAL A 61 -7.14 3.80 7.95
N LYS A 62 -7.37 3.58 6.67
CA LYS A 62 -8.63 3.03 6.16
C LYS A 62 -8.83 1.59 6.63
N LYS A 63 -10.02 1.27 7.10
CA LYS A 63 -10.42 -0.09 7.44
C LYS A 63 -10.37 -0.99 6.20
N ASN A 64 -10.00 -2.24 6.38
CA ASN A 64 -9.91 -3.24 5.31
C ASN A 64 -8.95 -2.84 4.15
N SER A 65 -7.91 -2.06 4.44
CA SER A 65 -6.90 -1.67 3.44
C SER A 65 -5.51 -2.22 3.75
N PHE A 66 -5.39 -3.08 4.73
CA PHE A 66 -4.12 -3.68 5.12
C PHE A 66 -3.68 -4.72 4.09
N TYR A 67 -2.43 -4.68 3.76
CA TYR A 67 -1.77 -5.66 2.90
C TYR A 67 -0.36 -5.92 3.41
N ILE A 68 0.19 -7.04 3.03
CA ILE A 68 1.58 -7.39 3.33
C ILE A 68 2.43 -7.14 2.09
N LEU A 69 3.57 -6.51 2.29
CA LEU A 69 4.58 -6.35 1.26
C LEU A 69 5.73 -7.31 1.57
N ALA A 70 5.75 -8.43 0.89
CA ALA A 70 6.80 -9.43 1.04
C ALA A 70 7.93 -9.16 0.04
N TYR A 71 9.17 -9.09 0.53
CA TYR A 71 10.35 -8.90 -0.31
C TYR A 71 11.00 -10.26 -0.59
N LEU A 72 10.68 -10.85 -1.73
CA LEU A 72 11.22 -12.13 -2.15
C LEU A 72 12.49 -11.97 -2.97
N GLU A 73 13.42 -12.91 -2.80
CA GLU A 73 14.59 -13.01 -3.67
C GLU A 73 14.15 -13.37 -5.10
N GLU A 74 14.81 -12.80 -6.10
CA GLU A 74 14.53 -13.04 -7.51
C GLU A 74 14.54 -14.53 -7.86
N THR A 75 15.38 -15.32 -7.21
CA THR A 75 15.49 -16.77 -7.38
C THR A 75 14.25 -17.55 -6.94
N LYS A 76 13.42 -16.96 -6.08
CA LYS A 76 12.18 -17.55 -5.52
C LYS A 76 10.92 -17.12 -6.26
N LEU A 77 11.03 -16.24 -7.26
CA LEU A 77 9.90 -15.78 -8.06
C LEU A 77 9.40 -16.81 -9.11
N PRO A 78 10.25 -17.68 -9.70
CA PRO A 78 9.76 -18.64 -10.66
C PRO A 78 8.69 -19.55 -10.06
N GLY A 79 7.52 -19.57 -10.69
CA GLY A 79 6.37 -20.34 -10.22
C GLY A 79 5.36 -19.57 -9.39
N LEU A 80 5.70 -18.38 -8.89
CA LEU A 80 4.78 -17.51 -8.16
C LEU A 80 3.72 -16.93 -9.10
N LYS A 81 2.46 -17.11 -8.73
CA LYS A 81 1.31 -16.63 -9.51
C LYS A 81 0.38 -15.78 -8.65
N LYS A 82 -0.31 -14.85 -9.30
CA LYS A 82 -1.46 -14.19 -8.69
C LYS A 82 -2.49 -15.24 -8.28
N GLY A 83 -2.95 -15.14 -7.03
CA GLY A 83 -3.89 -16.09 -6.45
C GLY A 83 -3.26 -17.17 -5.57
N ASP A 84 -1.92 -17.25 -5.51
CA ASP A 84 -1.25 -18.18 -4.60
C ASP A 84 -1.56 -17.83 -3.14
N ARG A 85 -1.71 -18.86 -2.32
CA ARG A 85 -1.97 -18.72 -0.89
C ARG A 85 -0.69 -18.37 -0.15
N ALA A 86 -0.83 -17.50 0.85
CA ALA A 86 0.26 -17.12 1.73
C ALA A 86 -0.15 -17.25 3.19
N GLU A 87 0.74 -17.78 4.00
CA GLU A 87 0.66 -17.80 5.44
C GLU A 87 1.58 -16.72 6.00
N ILE A 88 1.06 -15.91 6.89
CA ILE A 88 1.74 -14.74 7.43
C ILE A 88 1.78 -14.84 8.93
N THR A 89 2.96 -14.85 9.50
CA THR A 89 3.17 -14.84 10.96
C THR A 89 3.84 -13.54 11.36
N PRO A 90 3.10 -12.61 12.03
CA PRO A 90 3.69 -11.38 12.54
C PRO A 90 4.77 -11.68 13.58
N LEU A 91 5.83 -10.88 13.56
CA LEU A 91 6.92 -11.02 14.52
C LEU A 91 6.41 -10.78 15.95
N GLY A 92 6.72 -11.70 16.86
CA GLY A 92 6.25 -11.64 18.25
C GLY A 92 4.83 -12.15 18.48
N SER A 93 4.24 -12.83 17.50
CA SER A 93 2.92 -13.46 17.62
C SER A 93 2.95 -14.89 17.10
N ASN A 94 2.17 -15.75 17.76
CA ASN A 94 1.95 -17.13 17.30
C ASN A 94 0.69 -17.25 16.39
N ARG A 95 0.03 -16.12 16.10
CA ARG A 95 -1.17 -16.12 15.25
C ARG A 95 -0.74 -16.21 13.78
N ILE A 96 -1.24 -17.22 13.10
CA ILE A 96 -1.07 -17.36 11.66
C ILE A 96 -2.24 -16.64 10.98
N MET A 97 -1.91 -15.69 10.11
CA MET A 97 -2.86 -15.01 9.25
C MET A 97 -2.74 -15.58 7.84
N HIS A 98 -3.83 -15.53 7.09
CA HIS A 98 -3.88 -16.02 5.73
C HIS A 98 -4.10 -14.88 4.76
N GLY A 99 -3.54 -15.04 3.57
CA GLY A 99 -3.69 -14.06 2.50
C GLY A 99 -3.49 -14.68 1.14
N THR A 100 -3.67 -13.85 0.13
CA THR A 100 -3.57 -14.26 -1.27
C THR A 100 -2.66 -13.27 -2.02
N VAL A 101 -1.77 -13.78 -2.85
CA VAL A 101 -0.90 -12.97 -3.71
C VAL A 101 -1.75 -12.18 -4.69
N ASP A 102 -1.70 -10.87 -4.59
CA ASP A 102 -2.41 -9.94 -5.48
C ASP A 102 -1.57 -9.59 -6.71
N SER A 103 -0.34 -9.19 -6.45
CA SER A 103 0.56 -8.73 -7.52
C SER A 103 2.03 -8.89 -7.14
N VAL A 104 2.83 -9.10 -8.17
CA VAL A 104 4.29 -9.06 -8.10
C VAL A 104 4.74 -7.80 -8.83
N ALA A 105 5.70 -7.06 -8.29
CA ALA A 105 6.21 -5.88 -8.95
C ALA A 105 6.84 -6.24 -10.29
N ALA A 106 6.39 -5.59 -11.36
CA ALA A 106 6.89 -5.83 -12.71
C ALA A 106 8.29 -5.23 -12.94
N ALA A 107 8.70 -4.27 -12.11
CA ALA A 107 10.01 -3.62 -12.19
C ALA A 107 10.49 -3.23 -10.79
N VAL A 108 11.79 -3.32 -10.59
CA VAL A 108 12.50 -2.90 -9.38
C VAL A 108 13.59 -1.93 -9.79
N THR A 109 13.69 -0.81 -9.09
CA THR A 109 14.79 0.14 -9.33
C THR A 109 16.08 -0.48 -8.82
N ASN A 110 17.05 -0.62 -9.70
CA ASN A 110 18.39 -1.08 -9.35
C ASN A 110 19.28 0.13 -9.07
N SER A 111 19.91 0.18 -7.90
CA SER A 111 20.81 1.27 -7.52
C SER A 111 22.08 1.31 -8.38
N SER A 112 22.44 0.22 -9.04
CA SER A 112 23.60 0.12 -9.93
C SER A 112 23.35 0.66 -11.35
N SER A 113 22.12 1.06 -11.69
CA SER A 113 21.77 1.66 -12.97
C SER A 113 21.19 3.05 -12.80
N SER A 114 21.99 4.01 -12.36
CA SER A 114 21.64 5.42 -12.48
C SER A 114 21.74 5.80 -13.95
N ALA A 115 20.60 6.06 -14.59
CA ALA A 115 20.61 6.73 -15.87
C ALA A 115 21.23 8.11 -15.66
N ALA A 116 22.43 8.32 -16.17
CA ALA A 116 23.07 9.61 -16.10
C ALA A 116 22.20 10.62 -16.87
N THR A 117 22.05 11.81 -16.33
CA THR A 117 21.25 12.92 -16.87
C THR A 117 21.65 13.32 -18.30
N ASN A 118 22.77 12.80 -18.81
CA ASN A 118 23.36 13.13 -20.11
C ASN A 118 23.20 12.02 -21.16
N GLY A 119 22.35 11.01 -20.94
CA GLY A 119 22.11 9.94 -21.91
C GLY A 119 23.25 8.93 -22.09
N LEU A 120 24.34 9.05 -21.32
CA LEU A 120 25.42 8.07 -21.29
C LEU A 120 25.21 7.10 -20.14
N ALA A 121 25.37 5.80 -20.38
CA ALA A 121 25.30 4.77 -19.35
C ALA A 121 26.51 4.93 -18.41
N THR A 122 26.24 5.19 -17.12
CA THR A 122 27.28 5.14 -16.10
C THR A 122 27.46 3.68 -15.69
N ILE A 123 28.61 3.12 -15.99
CA ILE A 123 28.97 1.77 -15.56
C ILE A 123 29.71 1.93 -14.24
N ASP A 124 29.12 1.41 -13.14
CA ASP A 124 29.82 1.29 -11.87
C ASP A 124 31.01 0.33 -12.07
N SER A 125 32.21 0.84 -11.88
CA SER A 125 33.45 0.04 -11.97
C SER A 125 33.66 -0.90 -10.80
N ASN A 126 32.83 -0.87 -9.77
CA ASN A 126 32.78 -1.84 -8.68
C ASN A 126 32.06 -3.11 -9.15
N LEU A 127 32.77 -3.94 -9.88
CA LEU A 127 32.37 -5.32 -10.13
C LEU A 127 32.42 -6.08 -8.79
N GLU A 128 31.34 -6.03 -8.03
CA GLU A 128 31.12 -7.01 -6.96
C GLU A 128 31.06 -8.39 -7.62
N TRP A 129 32.08 -9.17 -7.40
CA TRP A 129 32.21 -10.53 -7.96
C TRP A 129 31.09 -11.47 -7.46
N VAL A 130 30.40 -11.10 -6.40
CA VAL A 130 29.23 -11.79 -5.86
C VAL A 130 27.98 -10.93 -6.12
N ARG A 131 27.16 -11.33 -7.07
CA ARG A 131 25.84 -10.70 -7.27
C ARG A 131 24.90 -11.11 -6.14
N LEU A 132 24.52 -10.16 -5.32
CA LEU A 132 23.42 -10.36 -4.39
C LEU A 132 22.11 -10.43 -5.15
N ALA A 133 21.28 -11.42 -4.84
CA ALA A 133 19.96 -11.56 -5.43
C ALA A 133 19.11 -10.32 -5.12
N GLN A 134 18.49 -9.75 -6.14
CA GLN A 134 17.59 -8.60 -5.98
C GLN A 134 16.33 -9.04 -5.24
N ARG A 135 15.79 -8.13 -4.41
CA ARG A 135 14.53 -8.36 -3.71
C ARG A 135 13.39 -7.70 -4.45
N VAL A 136 12.41 -8.48 -4.81
CA VAL A 136 11.23 -8.05 -5.53
C VAL A 136 10.05 -7.97 -4.58
N PRO A 137 9.36 -6.82 -4.48
CA PRO A 137 8.19 -6.68 -3.63
C PRO A 137 6.99 -7.41 -4.23
N VAL A 138 6.39 -8.24 -3.41
CA VAL A 138 5.16 -8.99 -3.70
C VAL A 138 4.07 -8.51 -2.76
N LYS A 139 2.94 -8.08 -3.31
CA LYS A 139 1.79 -7.62 -2.55
C LYS A 139 0.86 -8.78 -2.26
N ILE A 140 0.53 -8.96 -0.98
CA ILE A 140 -0.36 -10.01 -0.50
C ILE A 140 -1.52 -9.34 0.21
N LEU A 141 -2.73 -9.65 -0.19
CA LEU A 141 -3.95 -9.21 0.46
C LEU A 141 -4.30 -10.18 1.57
N LEU A 142 -4.62 -9.63 2.74
CA LEU A 142 -5.08 -10.42 3.87
C LEU A 142 -6.53 -10.86 3.66
N ASP A 143 -6.88 -12.04 4.15
CA ASP A 143 -8.27 -12.52 4.17
C ASP A 143 -9.11 -11.65 5.11
N ASP A 144 -10.42 -11.52 4.85
CA ASP A 144 -11.34 -10.62 5.56
C ASP A 144 -11.34 -10.81 7.08
N LYS A 145 -11.20 -12.06 7.55
CA LYS A 145 -11.14 -12.39 8.98
C LYS A 145 -9.92 -11.78 9.67
N ASP A 146 -8.81 -11.71 8.96
CA ASP A 146 -7.54 -11.20 9.49
C ASP A 146 -7.45 -9.68 9.36
N GLN A 147 -8.25 -9.07 8.47
CA GLN A 147 -8.39 -7.62 8.38
C GLN A 147 -9.19 -6.99 9.51
N GLN A 148 -10.03 -7.74 10.23
CA GLN A 148 -10.83 -7.21 11.34
C GLN A 148 -9.99 -6.84 12.57
N HIS A 149 -8.87 -7.53 12.77
CA HIS A 149 -7.94 -7.27 13.88
C HIS A 149 -6.52 -7.11 13.32
N PRO A 150 -6.26 -6.04 12.59
CA PRO A 150 -4.96 -5.83 11.96
C PRO A 150 -3.91 -5.49 13.01
N TYR A 151 -2.69 -5.94 12.75
CA TYR A 151 -1.51 -5.42 13.45
C TYR A 151 -1.22 -3.98 13.00
N PRO A 152 -0.55 -3.18 13.82
CA PRO A 152 -0.13 -1.85 13.42
C PRO A 152 0.63 -1.87 12.09
N ALA A 153 0.36 -0.90 11.23
CA ALA A 153 1.09 -0.75 9.97
C ALA A 153 2.59 -0.59 10.27
N GLY A 154 3.43 -1.26 9.50
CA GLY A 154 4.88 -1.29 9.72
C GLY A 154 5.38 -2.46 10.57
N THR A 155 4.50 -3.34 11.05
CA THR A 155 4.91 -4.56 11.76
C THR A 155 5.59 -5.52 10.78
N ALA A 156 6.74 -6.06 11.20
CA ALA A 156 7.44 -7.10 10.45
C ALA A 156 6.72 -8.45 10.59
N ALA A 157 6.72 -9.23 9.53
CA ALA A 157 6.13 -10.56 9.51
C ALA A 157 6.97 -11.54 8.68
N THR A 158 6.90 -12.81 9.03
CA THR A 158 7.40 -13.90 8.19
C THR A 158 6.28 -14.35 7.25
N VAL A 159 6.61 -14.52 5.98
CA VAL A 159 5.64 -14.93 4.95
C VAL A 159 6.11 -16.23 4.33
N VAL A 160 5.21 -17.20 4.27
CA VAL A 160 5.39 -18.46 3.54
C VAL A 160 4.32 -18.52 2.46
N ILE A 161 4.74 -18.60 1.19
CA ILE A 161 3.81 -18.69 0.07
C ILE A 161 3.73 -20.14 -0.36
N THR A 162 2.54 -20.70 -0.29
CA THR A 162 2.20 -22.06 -0.72
C THR A 162 1.52 -21.95 -2.09
N GLY A 163 2.21 -22.39 -3.14
CA GLY A 163 1.62 -22.46 -4.48
C GLY A 163 0.41 -23.41 -4.50
N GLN A 164 -0.55 -23.16 -5.36
CA GLN A 164 -1.72 -24.06 -5.51
C GLN A 164 -1.35 -25.49 -5.89
N HIS A 165 -0.11 -25.72 -6.32
CA HIS A 165 0.35 -27.05 -6.76
C HIS A 165 0.74 -27.98 -5.61
N ASP A 166 1.10 -27.46 -4.43
CA ASP A 166 1.58 -28.29 -3.32
C ASP A 166 0.45 -29.00 -2.54
N ARG A 167 -0.80 -28.55 -2.67
CA ARG A 167 -1.92 -29.18 -1.96
C ARG A 167 -2.26 -30.60 -2.37
N LYS A 168 -1.82 -31.06 -3.56
CA LYS A 168 -2.10 -32.42 -4.02
C LYS A 168 -1.03 -33.45 -3.66
N GLN A 169 0.15 -33.01 -3.21
CA GLN A 169 1.23 -33.93 -2.86
C GLN A 169 1.43 -34.13 -1.36
N ASP A 170 0.96 -33.18 -0.53
CA ASP A 170 1.27 -33.20 0.92
C ASP A 170 0.29 -33.99 1.78
N GLU A 171 -0.86 -34.39 1.26
CA GLU A 171 -1.80 -35.23 2.03
C GLU A 171 -1.37 -36.70 2.21
N GLY A 172 -0.29 -37.14 1.58
CA GLY A 172 0.09 -38.54 1.51
C GLY A 172 1.43 -38.96 2.13
N SER A 173 2.34 -38.06 2.47
CA SER A 173 3.65 -38.46 2.95
C SER A 173 3.82 -38.29 4.46
N PRO A 174 3.89 -39.42 5.25
CA PRO A 174 4.13 -39.36 6.67
C PRO A 174 5.52 -38.79 7.03
N PHE A 175 6.42 -38.74 6.08
CA PHE A 175 7.78 -38.23 6.21
C PHE A 175 7.85 -36.71 6.37
N LEU A 176 7.00 -35.98 5.67
CA LEU A 176 6.91 -34.51 5.78
C LEU A 176 6.31 -34.06 7.11
N ARG A 177 5.37 -34.81 7.68
CA ARG A 177 4.85 -34.57 9.03
C ARG A 177 5.93 -34.76 10.12
N LEU A 178 6.87 -35.64 9.91
CA LEU A 178 8.00 -35.85 10.82
C LEU A 178 9.00 -34.70 10.74
N LEU A 179 9.28 -34.17 9.56
CA LEU A 179 10.18 -33.02 9.36
C LEU A 179 9.63 -31.72 9.98
N HIS A 180 8.32 -31.49 9.91
CA HIS A 180 7.68 -30.35 10.57
C HIS A 180 7.81 -30.42 12.09
N ARG A 181 7.70 -31.62 12.69
CA ARG A 181 7.90 -31.81 14.13
C ARG A 181 9.33 -31.62 14.62
N LEU A 182 10.32 -31.93 13.78
CA LEU A 182 11.73 -31.76 14.14
C LEU A 182 12.18 -30.30 14.07
N ARG A 183 11.48 -29.46 13.32
CA ARG A 183 11.79 -28.02 13.20
C ARG A 183 11.30 -27.18 14.40
N GLU A 184 10.41 -27.70 15.22
CA GLU A 184 9.93 -27.03 16.44
C GLU A 184 10.89 -27.20 17.65
N PHE A 185 11.95 -27.99 17.52
CA PHE A 185 12.92 -28.28 18.58
C PHE A 185 14.34 -27.75 18.33
N GLY A 186 14.50 -26.83 17.35
CA GLY A 186 15.80 -26.23 17.05
C GLY A 186 15.83 -24.72 17.25
#